data_6c365415b1c7733562da7919937e8afd
#
_entry.id   6c365415b1c7733562da7919937e8afd
#
_cell.length_a   1.000
_cell.length_b   1.000
_cell.length_c   1.000
_cell.angle_alpha   90.00
_cell.angle_beta   90.00
_cell.angle_gamma   90.00
#
_symmetry.space_group_name_H-M   'P 1'
#
loop_
_entity.id
_entity.type
_entity.pdbx_description
1 polymer ?
#
loop_
_entity_poly.entity_id
_entity_poly.type
_entity_poly.pdbx_seq_one_letter_code
_entity_poly.pdbx_strand_id
1 'polypeptide(L)'
;MDWQKGHRQLYDWVRALTHPYPGAFTWFNNRRLWIWATRESFDQRRGDPGEVLAVLPQGVMVATGEGCVLLTRVQWDGEDEIEAWHAGLKEGDRFGRSS
;
A
#
# COMPACT_ATOMS: atom_id res chain seq x y z
N MET A 1 6.80 3.47 -5.03
CA MET A 1 7.02 2.87 -3.70
C MET A 1 7.86 1.61 -3.85
N ASP A 2 8.88 1.46 -3.05
CA ASP A 2 9.76 0.29 -3.13
C ASP A 2 9.31 -0.75 -2.09
N TRP A 3 8.56 -1.73 -2.55
CA TRP A 3 7.98 -2.76 -1.69
C TRP A 3 9.02 -3.72 -1.12
N GLN A 4 10.26 -3.70 -1.62
CA GLN A 4 11.33 -4.54 -1.10
C GLN A 4 11.90 -4.02 0.23
N LYS A 5 11.62 -2.78 0.59
CA LYS A 5 11.97 -2.24 1.91
C LYS A 5 11.11 -2.88 3.00
N GLY A 6 11.61 -2.88 4.24
CA GLY A 6 10.85 -3.42 5.34
C GLY A 6 9.60 -2.61 5.65
N HIS A 7 8.62 -3.25 6.29
CA HIS A 7 7.33 -2.62 6.59
C HIS A 7 7.48 -1.33 7.39
N ARG A 8 8.43 -1.26 8.32
CA ARG A 8 8.64 -0.08 9.14
C ARG A 8 9.18 1.10 8.31
N GLN A 9 10.09 0.82 7.38
CA GLN A 9 10.63 1.86 6.51
C GLN A 9 9.53 2.43 5.61
N LEU A 10 8.64 1.59 5.09
CA LEU A 10 7.52 2.02 4.28
C LEU A 10 6.51 2.82 5.10
N TYR A 11 6.23 2.41 6.31
CA TYR A 11 5.34 3.12 7.23
C TYR A 11 5.89 4.53 7.50
N ASP A 12 7.15 4.66 7.83
CA ASP A 12 7.79 5.96 8.11
C ASP A 12 7.80 6.84 6.86
N TRP A 13 8.04 6.25 5.69
CA TRP A 13 8.07 6.99 4.43
C TRP A 13 6.71 7.58 4.09
N VAL A 14 5.64 6.80 4.23
CA VAL A 14 4.28 7.29 3.98
C VAL A 14 3.93 8.42 4.94
N ARG A 15 4.30 8.30 6.22
CA ARG A 15 4.06 9.35 7.20
C ARG A 15 4.77 10.64 6.83
N ALA A 16 5.98 10.56 6.29
CA ALA A 16 6.75 11.75 5.89
C ALA A 16 6.15 12.44 4.66
N LEU A 17 5.45 11.72 3.80
CA LEU A 17 4.93 12.22 2.53
C LEU A 17 3.43 12.47 2.50
N THR A 18 2.75 12.39 3.65
CA THR A 18 1.32 12.63 3.71
C THR A 18 0.97 14.11 3.50
N HIS A 19 -0.34 14.42 3.32
CA HIS A 19 -0.79 15.79 3.10
C HIS A 19 -0.05 16.83 3.94
N PRO A 20 0.29 17.99 3.41
CA PRO A 20 -0.05 18.54 2.08
C PRO A 20 0.96 18.21 0.96
N TYR A 21 1.92 17.35 1.22
CA TYR A 21 2.93 16.94 0.24
C TYR A 21 2.33 16.02 -0.81
N PRO A 22 3.02 15.79 -1.96
CA PRO A 22 2.50 14.93 -3.03
C PRO A 22 2.17 13.50 -2.61
N GLY A 23 2.73 13.02 -1.49
CA GLY A 23 2.40 11.70 -1.00
C GLY A 23 3.21 10.57 -1.63
N ALA A 24 3.14 9.40 -1.00
CA ALA A 24 3.71 8.19 -1.54
C ALA A 24 2.75 7.58 -2.56
N PHE A 25 3.28 6.88 -3.54
CA PHE A 25 2.44 6.21 -4.54
C PHE A 25 3.06 4.92 -5.01
N THR A 26 2.22 4.06 -5.58
CA THR A 26 2.63 2.83 -6.24
C THR A 26 1.84 2.67 -7.53
N TRP A 27 2.19 1.68 -8.34
CA TRP A 27 1.52 1.40 -9.60
C TRP A 27 0.76 0.09 -9.51
N PHE A 28 -0.44 0.09 -10.09
CA PHE A 28 -1.26 -1.11 -10.23
C PHE A 28 -1.89 -1.10 -11.64
N ASN A 29 -1.48 -2.04 -12.50
CA ASN A 29 -1.96 -2.14 -13.89
C ASN A 29 -1.91 -0.79 -14.61
N ASN A 30 -0.77 -0.11 -14.53
CA ASN A 30 -0.52 1.22 -15.14
C ASN A 30 -1.39 2.35 -14.57
N ARG A 31 -2.06 2.11 -13.44
CA ARG A 31 -2.75 3.17 -12.70
C ARG A 31 -1.93 3.54 -11.47
N ARG A 32 -1.86 4.83 -11.18
CA ARG A 32 -1.19 5.32 -9.98
C ARG A 32 -2.15 5.25 -8.81
N LEU A 33 -1.69 4.64 -7.72
CA LEU A 33 -2.42 4.59 -6.46
C LEU A 33 -1.62 5.37 -5.42
N TRP A 34 -2.19 6.45 -4.92
CA TRP A 34 -1.60 7.24 -3.84
C TRP A 34 -1.87 6.55 -2.51
N ILE A 35 -0.85 6.47 -1.66
CA ILE A 35 -0.93 5.86 -0.35
C ILE A 35 -0.86 6.98 0.68
N TRP A 36 -1.97 7.28 1.32
CA TRP A 36 -2.06 8.40 2.24
C TRP A 36 -1.87 8.01 3.70
N ALA A 37 -2.20 6.78 4.07
CA ALA A 37 -2.01 6.31 5.43
C ALA A 37 -1.79 4.80 5.44
N THR A 38 -0.92 4.36 6.36
CA THR A 38 -0.65 2.95 6.60
C THR A 38 -0.60 2.71 8.09
N ARG A 39 -0.67 1.43 8.48
CA ARG A 39 -0.39 0.99 9.84
C ARG A 39 0.63 -0.13 9.79
N GLU A 40 1.43 -0.25 10.83
CA GLU A 40 2.28 -1.41 11.00
C GLU A 40 1.39 -2.63 11.21
N SER A 41 1.77 -3.75 10.59
CA SER A 41 1.11 -5.01 10.81
C SER A 41 2.08 -5.95 11.52
N PHE A 42 1.59 -6.59 12.58
CA PHE A 42 2.35 -7.61 13.27
C PHE A 42 2.02 -9.02 12.76
N ASP A 43 1.23 -9.10 11.70
CA ASP A 43 0.95 -10.36 11.03
C ASP A 43 2.24 -10.90 10.41
N GLN A 44 2.48 -12.19 10.57
CA GLN A 44 3.69 -12.85 10.07
C GLN A 44 3.49 -13.46 8.69
N ARG A 45 2.41 -13.14 8.01
CA ARG A 45 2.19 -13.58 6.64
C ARG A 45 3.33 -13.07 5.75
N ARG A 46 3.69 -13.90 4.80
CA ARG A 46 4.75 -13.59 3.86
C ARG A 46 4.24 -13.78 2.44
N GLY A 47 4.78 -12.97 1.55
CA GLY A 47 4.51 -13.05 0.13
C GLY A 47 5.58 -12.29 -0.62
N ASP A 48 5.45 -12.20 -1.93
CA ASP A 48 6.37 -11.38 -2.72
C ASP A 48 6.13 -9.91 -2.41
N PRO A 49 7.20 -9.09 -2.31
CA PRO A 49 7.01 -7.65 -2.05
C PRO A 49 6.04 -7.02 -3.05
N GLY A 50 5.04 -6.33 -2.53
CA GLY A 50 3.97 -5.74 -3.33
C GLY A 50 2.75 -6.60 -3.53
N GLU A 51 2.75 -7.83 -3.05
CA GLU A 51 1.60 -8.73 -3.18
C GLU A 51 0.54 -8.40 -2.14
N VAL A 52 -0.72 -8.30 -2.56
CA VAL A 52 -1.86 -8.13 -1.65
C VAL A 52 -2.13 -9.46 -0.96
N LEU A 53 -1.95 -9.49 0.35
CA LEU A 53 -2.10 -10.71 1.16
C LEU A 53 -3.52 -10.88 1.68
N ALA A 54 -4.21 -9.80 1.97
CA ALA A 54 -5.58 -9.83 2.46
C ALA A 54 -6.25 -8.47 2.27
N VAL A 55 -7.56 -8.49 2.09
CA VAL A 55 -8.39 -7.28 2.06
C VAL A 55 -9.33 -7.37 3.27
N LEU A 56 -9.15 -6.46 4.22
CA LEU A 56 -9.85 -6.47 5.51
C LEU A 56 -10.58 -5.14 5.71
N PRO A 57 -11.61 -5.09 6.57
CA PRO A 57 -12.26 -3.81 6.89
C PRO A 57 -11.30 -2.77 7.46
N GLN A 58 -10.23 -3.20 8.14
CA GLN A 58 -9.21 -2.31 8.69
C GLN A 58 -8.26 -1.76 7.62
N GLY A 59 -8.15 -2.44 6.48
CA GLY A 59 -7.26 -2.02 5.41
C GLY A 59 -6.82 -3.18 4.53
N VAL A 60 -5.89 -2.89 3.63
CA VAL A 60 -5.34 -3.88 2.69
C VAL A 60 -3.94 -4.25 3.13
N MET A 61 -3.73 -5.52 3.41
CA MET A 61 -2.44 -6.03 3.84
C MET A 61 -1.58 -6.35 2.64
N VAL A 62 -0.38 -5.77 2.58
CA VAL A 62 0.54 -5.93 1.45
C VAL A 62 1.89 -6.40 1.95
N ALA A 63 2.44 -7.41 1.30
CA ALA A 63 3.76 -7.94 1.63
C ALA A 63 4.85 -6.92 1.31
N THR A 64 5.87 -6.89 2.15
CA THR A 64 7.06 -6.05 1.96
C THR A 64 8.30 -6.94 1.95
N GLY A 65 9.47 -6.35 1.77
CA GLY A 65 10.72 -7.08 1.86
C GLY A 65 10.97 -7.72 3.21
N GLU A 66 10.32 -7.21 4.25
CA GLU A 66 10.41 -7.74 5.60
C GLU A 66 9.07 -7.49 6.30
N GLY A 67 8.26 -8.55 6.44
CA GLY A 67 6.94 -8.44 7.03
C GLY A 67 5.90 -7.93 6.05
N CYS A 68 4.89 -7.25 6.56
CA CYS A 68 3.82 -6.67 5.75
C CYS A 68 3.34 -5.34 6.34
N VAL A 69 2.67 -4.55 5.53
CA VAL A 69 2.11 -3.25 5.93
C VAL A 69 0.62 -3.24 5.62
N LEU A 70 -0.15 -2.54 6.45
CA LEU A 70 -1.59 -2.40 6.26
C LEU A 70 -1.87 -1.02 5.67
N LEU A 71 -2.37 -0.98 4.43
CA LEU A 71 -2.80 0.26 3.79
C LEU A 71 -4.18 0.62 4.31
N THR A 72 -4.35 1.84 4.81
CA THR A 72 -5.62 2.27 5.41
C THR A 72 -6.34 3.34 4.58
N ARG A 73 -5.60 4.27 3.99
CA ARG A 73 -6.18 5.32 3.13
C ARG A 73 -5.41 5.40 1.83
N VAL A 74 -6.13 5.35 0.73
CA VAL A 74 -5.54 5.39 -0.61
C VAL A 74 -6.35 6.29 -1.53
N GLN A 75 -5.80 6.59 -2.70
CA GLN A 75 -6.49 7.38 -3.71
C GLN A 75 -6.00 6.97 -5.09
N TRP A 76 -6.93 6.52 -5.94
CA TRP A 76 -6.61 6.37 -7.35
C TRP A 76 -6.39 7.73 -7.98
N ASP A 77 -5.39 7.83 -8.85
CA ASP A 77 -5.10 9.09 -9.54
C ASP A 77 -6.34 9.57 -10.29
N GLY A 78 -6.73 10.81 -10.04
CA GLY A 78 -7.93 11.40 -10.63
C GLY A 78 -9.24 11.10 -9.89
N GLU A 79 -9.20 10.38 -8.78
CA GLU A 79 -10.39 10.03 -7.99
C GLU A 79 -10.26 10.55 -6.56
N ASP A 80 -11.30 10.35 -5.76
CA ASP A 80 -11.30 10.79 -4.36
C ASP A 80 -10.49 9.83 -3.48
N GLU A 81 -10.00 10.36 -2.35
CA GLU A 81 -9.39 9.54 -1.32
C GLU A 81 -10.44 8.64 -0.68
N ILE A 82 -10.09 7.36 -0.49
CA ILE A 82 -11.01 6.35 0.05
C ILE A 82 -10.29 5.46 1.07
N GLU A 83 -11.04 4.71 1.83
CA GLU A 83 -10.48 3.62 2.62
C GLU A 83 -9.93 2.54 1.68
N ALA A 84 -8.79 1.96 2.05
CA ALA A 84 -8.07 1.06 1.15
C ALA A 84 -8.90 -0.14 0.70
N TRP A 85 -9.75 -0.69 1.57
CA TRP A 85 -10.56 -1.85 1.22
C TRP A 85 -11.63 -1.55 0.15
N HIS A 86 -11.95 -0.27 -0.08
CA HIS A 86 -12.86 0.16 -1.16
C HIS A 86 -12.18 0.29 -2.52
N ALA A 87 -10.87 0.13 -2.59
CA ALA A 87 -10.12 0.39 -3.82
C ALA A 87 -10.31 -0.68 -4.90
N GLY A 88 -11.02 -1.75 -4.61
CA GLY A 88 -11.21 -2.84 -5.57
C GLY A 88 -10.06 -3.82 -5.66
N LEU A 89 -9.12 -3.75 -4.74
CA LEU A 89 -7.99 -4.67 -4.68
C LEU A 89 -8.44 -6.04 -4.20
N LYS A 90 -7.75 -7.08 -4.65
CA LYS A 90 -8.06 -8.46 -4.31
C LYS A 90 -6.81 -9.17 -3.81
N GLU A 91 -7.00 -10.17 -2.98
CA GLU A 91 -5.92 -11.05 -2.56
C GLU A 91 -5.24 -11.64 -3.80
N GLY A 92 -3.91 -11.57 -3.83
CA GLY A 92 -3.11 -12.01 -4.96
C GLY A 92 -2.76 -10.92 -5.97
N ASP A 93 -3.41 -9.75 -5.90
CA ASP A 93 -3.02 -8.61 -6.73
C ASP A 93 -1.60 -8.16 -6.37
N ARG A 94 -0.92 -7.55 -7.32
CA ARG A 94 0.46 -7.09 -7.11
C ARG A 94 0.62 -5.65 -7.51
N PHE A 95 1.27 -4.89 -6.63
CA PHE A 95 1.75 -3.56 -6.95
C PHE A 95 3.13 -3.66 -7.59
N GLY A 96 3.43 -2.72 -8.46
CA GLY A 96 4.72 -2.71 -9.12
C GLY A 96 5.02 -1.37 -9.72
N ARG A 97 6.05 -1.35 -10.57
CA ARG A 97 6.40 -0.17 -11.35
C ARG A 97 5.58 -0.16 -12.63
N SER A 98 5.26 1.03 -13.10
CA SER A 98 4.74 1.18 -14.45
C SER A 98 5.80 0.70 -15.44
N SER A 99 5.41 -0.17 -16.30
CA SER A 99 6.28 -0.62 -17.37
C SER A 99 6.23 0.35 -18.55
#